data_b23006b06cad3c7872d07eb7325e9eeb
#
_entry.id   b23006b06cad3c7872d07eb7325e9eeb
#
_cell.length_a   1.000
_cell.length_b   1.000
_cell.length_c   1.000
_cell.angle_alpha   90.00
_cell.angle_beta   90.00
_cell.angle_gamma   90.00
#
_symmetry.space_group_name_H-M   'P 1'
#
loop_
_entity.id
_entity.type
_entity.pdbx_description
1 polymer ?
#
loop_
_entity_poly.entity_id
_entity_poly.type
_entity_poly.pdbx_seq_one_letter_code
_entity_poly.pdbx_strand_id
1 'polypeptide(L)'
;DPNQYVEHLVEVFREVHRVLRPDGTVWVNLGDSYCSKGGPRLYKGGVGVRTTGRATLNGLAPKNLVGIPWRVALALQADGWILRNAIAWTKQNFLPSPVKDRFTASYEMIFLLAKEPSYHFDLDAIRVPHPSGTYDEDGDFTPCQNWFESGAGSRKMDQTAGELGSMAGPPRRFGRGLYNPLGKNPSDTWSYPTQPFPGAHFAVMPESI
;
A
#
# COMPACT_ATOMS: atom_id res chain seq x y z
N ASP A 1 -17.96 12.49 12.08
CA ASP A 1 -18.54 11.34 11.40
C ASP A 1 -17.61 10.89 10.28
N PRO A 2 -17.15 9.62 10.23
CA PRO A 2 -16.27 9.14 9.18
C PRO A 2 -16.83 9.27 7.77
N ASN A 3 -18.14 9.06 7.60
CA ASN A 3 -18.74 9.18 6.27
C ASN A 3 -18.75 10.63 5.79
N GLN A 4 -19.13 11.55 6.66
CA GLN A 4 -19.06 12.98 6.36
C GLN A 4 -17.63 13.46 6.06
N TYR A 5 -16.64 12.91 6.78
CA TYR A 5 -15.24 13.21 6.50
C TYR A 5 -14.82 12.72 5.10
N VAL A 6 -15.25 11.50 4.72
CA VAL A 6 -14.98 10.95 3.38
C VAL A 6 -15.68 11.80 2.30
N GLU A 7 -16.95 12.20 2.50
CA GLU A 7 -17.69 13.04 1.59
C GLU A 7 -16.99 14.38 1.35
N HIS A 8 -16.55 15.07 2.42
CA HIS A 8 -15.79 16.31 2.30
C HIS A 8 -14.47 16.13 1.55
N LEU A 9 -13.77 15.02 1.77
CA LEU A 9 -12.55 14.75 1.00
C LEU A 9 -12.86 14.52 -0.49
N VAL A 10 -13.92 13.80 -0.81
CA VAL A 10 -14.35 13.62 -2.21
C VAL A 10 -14.62 14.98 -2.87
N GLU A 11 -15.30 15.90 -2.19
CA GLU A 11 -15.53 17.27 -2.70
C GLU A 11 -14.20 17.99 -2.99
N VAL A 12 -13.24 17.93 -2.06
CA VAL A 12 -11.90 18.51 -2.26
C VAL A 12 -11.20 17.87 -3.45
N PHE A 13 -11.26 16.53 -3.56
CA PHE A 13 -10.59 15.82 -4.66
C PHE A 13 -11.26 16.01 -6.01
N ARG A 14 -12.55 16.39 -6.08
CA ARG A 14 -13.20 16.87 -7.32
C ARG A 14 -12.54 18.14 -7.83
N GLU A 15 -12.21 19.07 -6.95
CA GLU A 15 -11.49 20.29 -7.34
C GLU A 15 -10.05 20.00 -7.75
N VAL A 16 -9.37 19.06 -7.07
CA VAL A 16 -8.06 18.57 -7.51
C VAL A 16 -8.16 17.95 -8.91
N HIS A 17 -9.17 17.11 -9.15
CA HIS A 17 -9.42 16.50 -10.45
C HIS A 17 -9.66 17.55 -11.55
N ARG A 18 -10.40 18.60 -11.23
CA ARG A 18 -10.70 19.69 -12.17
C ARG A 18 -9.43 20.40 -12.64
N VAL A 19 -8.47 20.68 -11.72
CA VAL A 19 -7.26 21.44 -12.03
C VAL A 19 -6.08 20.59 -12.48
N LEU A 20 -6.11 19.28 -12.18
CA LEU A 20 -5.06 18.36 -12.56
C LEU A 20 -5.01 18.19 -14.09
N ARG A 21 -3.82 18.08 -14.65
CA ARG A 21 -3.62 17.75 -16.06
C ARG A 21 -4.28 16.40 -16.39
N PRO A 22 -4.70 16.16 -17.66
CA PRO A 22 -5.28 14.85 -18.06
C PRO A 22 -4.36 13.67 -17.77
N ASP A 23 -3.05 13.82 -18.00
CA ASP A 23 -2.02 12.80 -17.73
C ASP A 23 -1.50 12.80 -16.28
N GLY A 24 -2.14 13.56 -15.39
CA GLY A 24 -1.70 13.75 -14.01
C GLY A 24 -2.07 12.59 -13.09
N THR A 25 -1.26 12.43 -12.04
CA THR A 25 -1.49 11.47 -10.95
C THR A 25 -1.58 12.19 -9.61
N VAL A 26 -2.23 11.55 -8.64
CA VAL A 26 -2.32 12.00 -7.25
C VAL A 26 -1.92 10.87 -6.34
N TRP A 27 -1.10 11.21 -5.34
CA TRP A 27 -0.64 10.27 -4.33
C TRP A 27 -1.24 10.67 -2.98
N VAL A 28 -2.04 9.78 -2.40
CA VAL A 28 -2.82 10.08 -1.20
C VAL A 28 -2.33 9.23 -0.04
N ASN A 29 -1.76 9.87 0.97
CA ASN A 29 -1.46 9.24 2.25
C ASN A 29 -2.41 9.79 3.32
N LEU A 30 -3.08 8.89 4.04
CA LEU A 30 -4.01 9.24 5.10
C LEU A 30 -3.78 8.33 6.31
N GLY A 31 -3.81 8.92 7.50
CA GLY A 31 -3.81 8.17 8.75
C GLY A 31 -5.15 7.50 9.02
N ASP A 32 -5.11 6.34 9.67
CA ASP A 32 -6.29 5.65 10.16
C ASP A 32 -6.44 5.78 11.68
N SER A 33 -7.61 5.45 12.19
CA SER A 33 -7.91 5.54 13.62
C SER A 33 -8.80 4.39 14.06
N TYR A 34 -8.93 4.24 15.37
CA TYR A 34 -9.83 3.25 15.98
C TYR A 34 -11.00 3.93 16.68
N CYS A 35 -12.18 3.30 16.58
CA CYS A 35 -13.33 3.72 17.37
C CYS A 35 -13.02 3.61 18.85
N SER A 36 -13.03 4.73 19.57
CA SER A 36 -12.89 4.75 21.02
C SER A 36 -14.23 4.42 21.69
N LYS A 37 -14.18 3.91 22.92
CA LYS A 37 -15.35 3.93 23.77
C LYS A 37 -15.64 5.39 24.07
N GLY A 38 -16.65 5.97 23.42
CA GLY A 38 -17.05 7.37 23.63
C GLY A 38 -17.33 7.62 25.10
N GLY A 39 -16.46 8.36 25.73
CA GLY A 39 -16.66 9.03 27.00
C GLY A 39 -16.06 10.42 26.90
N PRO A 40 -16.67 11.46 27.44
CA PRO A 40 -16.07 12.77 27.47
C PRO A 40 -14.73 12.65 28.19
N ARG A 41 -13.63 12.99 27.54
CA ARG A 41 -12.36 13.24 28.24
C ARG A 41 -12.60 14.46 29.13
N LEU A 42 -12.59 14.23 30.42
CA LEU A 42 -12.58 15.33 31.39
C LEU A 42 -11.29 16.12 31.20
N TYR A 43 -11.36 17.26 30.55
CA TYR A 43 -10.35 18.27 30.71
C TYR A 43 -10.39 18.73 32.16
N LYS A 44 -9.24 18.78 32.85
CA LYS A 44 -9.15 19.33 34.22
C LYS A 44 -9.78 20.73 34.21
N GLY A 45 -11.03 20.85 34.73
CA GLY A 45 -11.74 22.14 34.83
C GLY A 45 -13.13 22.22 34.15
N GLY A 46 -13.66 21.20 33.49
CA GLY A 46 -14.94 21.25 32.82
C GLY A 46 -15.93 20.19 33.25
N VAL A 47 -17.21 20.58 33.43
CA VAL A 47 -18.33 19.67 33.72
C VAL A 47 -18.66 18.87 32.46
N GLY A 48 -18.20 17.61 32.40
CA GLY A 48 -18.49 16.71 31.28
C GLY A 48 -19.80 15.95 31.50
N VAL A 49 -20.72 15.97 30.56
CA VAL A 49 -21.90 15.13 30.52
C VAL A 49 -21.49 13.67 30.30
N ARG A 50 -21.79 12.79 31.27
CA ARG A 50 -21.60 11.33 31.10
C ARG A 50 -22.68 10.80 30.15
N THR A 51 -22.33 10.54 28.91
CA THR A 51 -23.16 9.72 28.04
C THR A 51 -22.94 8.25 28.38
N THR A 52 -23.91 7.59 29.00
CA THR A 52 -23.88 6.18 29.38
C THR A 52 -24.21 5.22 28.22
N GLY A 53 -24.25 5.71 26.99
CA GLY A 53 -24.49 4.93 25.80
C GLY A 53 -23.19 4.38 25.17
N ARG A 54 -23.22 3.17 24.61
CA ARG A 54 -22.22 2.68 23.65
C ARG A 54 -22.24 3.65 22.49
N ALA A 55 -21.35 4.63 22.50
CA ALA A 55 -21.20 5.52 21.35
C ALA A 55 -20.65 4.67 20.19
N THR A 56 -21.52 4.39 19.24
CA THR A 56 -21.12 3.82 17.95
C THR A 56 -20.83 4.96 17.00
N LEU A 57 -19.67 4.95 16.38
CA LEU A 57 -19.35 5.90 15.34
C LEU A 57 -19.92 5.33 14.02
N ASN A 58 -21.07 5.84 13.59
CA ASN A 58 -21.79 5.34 12.40
C ASN A 58 -22.02 3.81 12.39
N GLY A 59 -22.51 3.25 13.49
CA GLY A 59 -22.73 1.82 13.59
C GLY A 59 -21.48 1.00 13.89
N LEU A 60 -20.28 1.58 13.87
CA LEU A 60 -19.05 0.89 14.25
C LEU A 60 -18.94 0.77 15.76
N ALA A 61 -18.85 -0.46 16.26
CA ALA A 61 -18.63 -0.71 17.68
C ALA A 61 -17.24 -0.21 18.12
N PRO A 62 -17.04 0.11 19.43
CA PRO A 62 -15.73 0.43 19.97
C PRO A 62 -14.68 -0.62 19.61
N LYS A 63 -13.44 -0.18 19.41
CA LYS A 63 -12.26 -0.95 18.98
C LYS A 63 -12.19 -1.28 17.49
N ASN A 64 -13.23 -1.01 16.71
CA ASN A 64 -13.10 -1.15 15.26
C ASN A 64 -12.03 -0.21 14.70
N LEU A 65 -11.23 -0.69 13.78
CA LEU A 65 -10.47 0.14 12.87
C LEU A 65 -11.47 0.86 11.96
N VAL A 66 -11.35 2.19 11.83
CA VAL A 66 -12.32 2.99 11.06
C VAL A 66 -12.14 2.74 9.55
N GLY A 67 -10.91 2.52 9.10
CA GLY A 67 -10.60 2.23 7.71
C GLY A 67 -10.65 3.48 6.81
N ILE A 68 -10.35 4.65 7.36
CA ILE A 68 -10.41 5.93 6.63
C ILE A 68 -9.65 5.90 5.31
N PRO A 69 -8.39 5.44 5.23
CA PRO A 69 -7.64 5.44 3.98
C PRO A 69 -8.36 4.67 2.86
N TRP A 70 -8.86 3.49 3.18
CA TRP A 70 -9.56 2.64 2.22
C TRP A 70 -10.95 3.19 1.85
N ARG A 71 -11.67 3.76 2.80
CA ARG A 71 -12.97 4.41 2.53
C ARG A 71 -12.81 5.57 1.56
N VAL A 72 -11.78 6.40 1.76
CA VAL A 72 -11.49 7.53 0.86
C VAL A 72 -11.06 7.02 -0.51
N ALA A 73 -10.13 6.05 -0.60
CA ALA A 73 -9.68 5.51 -1.87
C ALA A 73 -10.83 4.91 -2.70
N LEU A 74 -11.72 4.14 -2.07
CA LEU A 74 -12.87 3.54 -2.74
C LEU A 74 -13.94 4.58 -3.12
N ALA A 75 -14.13 5.62 -2.29
CA ALA A 75 -15.05 6.71 -2.60
C ALA A 75 -14.55 7.54 -3.78
N LEU A 76 -13.25 7.83 -3.84
CA LEU A 76 -12.62 8.49 -4.98
C LEU A 76 -12.72 7.64 -6.26
N GLN A 77 -12.53 6.33 -6.16
CA GLN A 77 -12.73 5.41 -7.27
C GLN A 77 -14.18 5.45 -7.77
N ALA A 78 -15.15 5.46 -6.87
CA ALA A 78 -16.57 5.57 -7.22
C ALA A 78 -16.92 6.94 -7.82
N ASP A 79 -16.17 7.99 -7.46
CA ASP A 79 -16.32 9.37 -7.99
C ASP A 79 -15.60 9.59 -9.34
N GLY A 80 -14.96 8.55 -9.90
CA GLY A 80 -14.37 8.58 -11.24
C GLY A 80 -12.85 8.58 -11.31
N TRP A 81 -12.13 8.60 -10.17
CA TRP A 81 -10.69 8.42 -10.15
C TRP A 81 -10.30 6.99 -10.51
N ILE A 82 -9.18 6.81 -11.16
CA ILE A 82 -8.61 5.50 -11.44
C ILE A 82 -7.63 5.12 -10.33
N LEU A 83 -8.04 4.21 -9.46
CA LEU A 83 -7.17 3.69 -8.40
C LEU A 83 -6.17 2.68 -9.00
N ARG A 84 -4.91 3.07 -9.09
CA ARG A 84 -3.84 2.29 -9.75
C ARG A 84 -3.09 1.37 -8.82
N ASN A 85 -2.68 1.87 -7.65
CA ASN A 85 -1.97 1.09 -6.64
C ASN A 85 -2.40 1.47 -5.23
N ALA A 86 -2.27 0.49 -4.33
CA ALA A 86 -2.33 0.66 -2.90
C ALA A 86 -0.97 0.21 -2.33
N ILE A 87 -0.13 1.17 -1.99
CA ILE A 87 1.24 0.97 -1.58
C ILE A 87 1.31 0.91 -0.07
N ALA A 88 1.94 -0.13 0.47
CA ALA A 88 2.17 -0.25 1.90
C ALA A 88 3.52 0.36 2.28
N TRP A 89 3.50 1.55 2.88
CA TRP A 89 4.70 2.14 3.46
C TRP A 89 4.93 1.61 4.87
N THR A 90 5.90 0.71 5.03
CA THR A 90 6.30 0.11 6.30
C THR A 90 7.35 0.97 7.00
N LYS A 91 7.10 1.29 8.27
CA LYS A 91 7.96 2.12 9.11
C LYS A 91 8.90 1.24 9.91
N GLN A 92 10.21 1.38 9.72
CA GLN A 92 11.20 0.59 10.47
C GLN A 92 11.30 1.02 11.94
N ASN A 93 10.99 2.27 12.24
CA ASN A 93 11.09 2.91 13.56
C ASN A 93 9.72 3.32 14.12
N PHE A 94 8.70 2.46 13.94
CA PHE A 94 7.36 2.72 14.47
C PHE A 94 7.36 2.74 16.02
N LEU A 95 6.51 3.59 16.59
CA LEU A 95 6.34 3.66 18.05
C LEU A 95 5.54 2.45 18.54
N PRO A 96 6.03 1.74 19.58
CA PRO A 96 5.28 0.63 20.17
C PRO A 96 3.96 1.10 20.77
N SER A 97 2.92 0.33 20.59
CA SER A 97 1.60 0.61 21.16
C SER A 97 1.41 -0.13 22.49
N PRO A 98 0.94 0.52 23.55
CA PRO A 98 0.66 -0.15 24.82
C PRO A 98 -0.60 -1.02 24.80
N VAL A 99 -1.33 -1.04 23.69
CA VAL A 99 -2.56 -1.82 23.53
C VAL A 99 -2.25 -3.30 23.46
N LYS A 100 -2.97 -4.12 24.23
CA LYS A 100 -2.70 -5.55 24.44
C LYS A 100 -3.54 -6.49 23.58
N ASP A 101 -4.54 -5.98 22.86
CA ASP A 101 -5.53 -6.77 22.13
C ASP A 101 -5.52 -6.51 20.61
N ARG A 102 -4.43 -5.97 20.08
CA ARG A 102 -4.18 -5.80 18.66
C ARG A 102 -2.67 -5.62 18.40
N PHE A 103 -2.27 -5.84 17.18
CA PHE A 103 -0.90 -5.54 16.74
C PHE A 103 -0.62 -4.04 16.71
N THR A 104 0.63 -3.67 16.87
CA THR A 104 1.08 -2.29 16.67
C THR A 104 1.02 -1.94 15.18
N ALA A 105 0.42 -0.80 14.84
CA ALA A 105 0.42 -0.32 13.48
C ALA A 105 1.84 0.11 13.08
N SER A 106 2.40 -0.57 12.09
CA SER A 106 3.77 -0.35 11.59
C SER A 106 3.82 0.09 10.13
N TYR A 107 2.68 0.32 9.50
CA TYR A 107 2.61 0.78 8.11
C TYR A 107 1.50 1.81 7.92
N GLU A 108 1.61 2.56 6.85
CA GLU A 108 0.56 3.42 6.33
C GLU A 108 0.29 3.10 4.85
N MET A 109 -0.90 3.44 4.38
CA MET A 109 -1.26 3.25 2.99
C MET A 109 -1.02 4.53 2.19
N ILE A 110 -0.43 4.39 1.01
CA ILE A 110 -0.32 5.42 0.00
C ILE A 110 -1.07 4.94 -1.24
N PHE A 111 -2.06 5.70 -1.69
CA PHE A 111 -2.85 5.34 -2.87
C PHE A 111 -2.39 6.17 -4.06
N LEU A 112 -2.07 5.50 -5.15
CA LEU A 112 -1.82 6.11 -6.44
C LEU A 112 -3.13 6.15 -7.23
N LEU A 113 -3.58 7.37 -7.53
CA LEU A 113 -4.75 7.64 -8.34
C LEU A 113 -4.34 8.38 -9.62
N ALA A 114 -4.99 8.04 -10.72
CA ALA A 114 -4.82 8.73 -11.99
C ALA A 114 -6.14 9.37 -12.43
N LYS A 115 -6.05 10.49 -13.15
CA LYS A 115 -7.20 11.19 -13.69
C LYS A 115 -7.80 10.43 -14.88
N GLU A 116 -6.95 9.95 -15.78
CA GLU A 116 -7.32 9.23 -17.01
C GLU A 116 -6.55 7.91 -17.15
N PRO A 117 -7.01 6.96 -17.98
CA PRO A 117 -6.30 5.70 -18.22
C PRO A 117 -4.89 5.88 -18.78
N SER A 118 -4.68 6.94 -19.58
CA SER A 118 -3.37 7.33 -20.10
C SER A 118 -2.80 8.44 -19.21
N TYR A 119 -1.85 8.10 -18.35
CA TYR A 119 -1.21 9.04 -17.44
C TYR A 119 0.32 8.91 -17.51
N HIS A 120 1.01 9.95 -17.06
CA HIS A 120 2.47 9.94 -17.03
C HIS A 120 2.98 9.06 -15.88
N PHE A 121 3.83 8.09 -16.21
CA PHE A 121 4.51 7.24 -15.24
C PHE A 121 5.86 6.80 -15.82
N ASP A 122 6.94 7.42 -15.37
CA ASP A 122 8.30 7.08 -15.81
C ASP A 122 8.83 5.88 -15.01
N LEU A 123 8.48 4.69 -15.47
CA LEU A 123 8.91 3.45 -14.84
C LEU A 123 10.43 3.26 -14.92
N ASP A 124 11.07 3.70 -16.00
CA ASP A 124 12.50 3.46 -16.20
C ASP A 124 13.35 4.29 -15.23
N ALA A 125 12.87 5.47 -14.82
CA ALA A 125 13.53 6.30 -13.80
C ALA A 125 13.53 5.68 -12.39
N ILE A 126 12.60 4.77 -12.09
CA ILE A 126 12.42 4.19 -10.75
C ILE A 126 12.71 2.69 -10.67
N ARG A 127 13.20 2.07 -11.76
CA ARG A 127 13.55 0.65 -11.75
C ARG A 127 14.57 0.33 -10.67
N VAL A 128 14.41 -0.84 -10.07
CA VAL A 128 15.35 -1.36 -9.09
C VAL A 128 16.13 -2.53 -9.68
N PRO A 129 17.37 -2.78 -9.24
CA PRO A 129 18.16 -3.90 -9.73
C PRO A 129 17.41 -5.23 -9.63
N HIS A 130 17.65 -6.11 -10.58
CA HIS A 130 17.14 -7.48 -10.48
C HIS A 130 17.74 -8.16 -9.23
N PRO A 131 16.96 -8.97 -8.49
CA PRO A 131 17.53 -9.80 -7.43
C PRO A 131 18.46 -10.81 -8.10
N SER A 132 19.61 -11.06 -7.52
CA SER A 132 20.67 -11.97 -7.95
C SER A 132 20.48 -12.72 -9.28
N GLY A 133 21.37 -12.47 -10.22
CA GLY A 133 21.44 -13.04 -11.55
C GLY A 133 22.66 -12.49 -12.27
N THR A 134 23.02 -13.09 -13.41
CA THR A 134 24.08 -12.62 -14.28
C THR A 134 23.50 -12.09 -15.57
N TYR A 135 24.10 -11.03 -16.10
CA TYR A 135 23.88 -10.60 -17.48
C TYR A 135 24.95 -11.25 -18.35
N ASP A 136 24.54 -11.81 -19.47
CA ASP A 136 25.50 -12.27 -20.48
C ASP A 136 26.07 -11.10 -21.30
N GLU A 137 27.00 -11.40 -22.22
CA GLU A 137 27.66 -10.39 -23.08
C GLU A 137 26.68 -9.66 -24.02
N ASP A 138 25.52 -10.27 -24.28
CA ASP A 138 24.43 -9.71 -25.09
C ASP A 138 23.43 -8.90 -24.27
N GLY A 139 23.63 -8.81 -22.93
CA GLY A 139 22.74 -8.09 -22.00
C GLY A 139 21.50 -8.86 -21.57
N ASP A 140 21.42 -10.16 -21.87
CA ASP A 140 20.34 -11.03 -21.43
C ASP A 140 20.52 -11.44 -19.97
N PHE A 141 19.51 -11.24 -19.14
CA PHE A 141 19.54 -11.59 -17.70
C PHE A 141 19.22 -13.06 -17.46
N THR A 142 20.11 -13.76 -16.79
CA THR A 142 19.90 -15.12 -16.31
C THR A 142 19.76 -15.11 -14.78
N PRO A 143 18.57 -15.43 -14.22
CA PRO A 143 18.39 -15.55 -12.77
C PRO A 143 19.28 -16.64 -12.19
N CYS A 144 19.84 -16.43 -10.97
CA CYS A 144 20.52 -17.51 -10.26
C CYS A 144 19.59 -18.67 -10.05
N GLN A 145 20.07 -19.92 -10.31
CA GLN A 145 19.28 -21.15 -10.19
C GLN A 145 18.68 -21.36 -8.78
N ASN A 146 19.25 -20.79 -7.75
CA ASN A 146 18.80 -20.91 -6.35
C ASN A 146 17.38 -20.35 -6.10
N TRP A 147 16.79 -19.63 -7.05
CA TRP A 147 15.42 -19.15 -6.91
C TRP A 147 14.38 -20.27 -7.05
N PHE A 148 14.75 -21.34 -7.77
CA PHE A 148 13.91 -22.54 -7.91
C PHE A 148 14.16 -23.58 -6.80
N GLU A 149 15.32 -23.54 -6.13
CA GLU A 149 15.68 -24.49 -5.08
C GLU A 149 15.21 -24.07 -3.68
N SER A 150 14.86 -22.81 -3.45
CA SER A 150 14.37 -22.31 -2.16
C SER A 150 12.90 -22.67 -1.83
N GLY A 151 12.40 -23.78 -2.35
CA GLY A 151 11.30 -24.52 -1.75
C GLY A 151 9.89 -23.93 -1.78
N ALA A 152 9.66 -22.76 -2.36
CA ALA A 152 8.35 -22.15 -2.41
C ALA A 152 7.46 -22.66 -3.57
N GLY A 153 7.82 -23.73 -4.24
CA GLY A 153 7.08 -24.25 -5.38
C GLY A 153 7.29 -25.71 -5.77
N SER A 154 8.24 -26.41 -5.15
CA SER A 154 8.43 -27.85 -5.42
C SER A 154 7.43 -28.69 -4.64
N ARG A 155 6.21 -28.82 -5.14
CA ARG A 155 5.46 -30.06 -4.88
C ARG A 155 6.29 -31.18 -5.49
N LYS A 156 6.94 -32.01 -4.67
CA LYS A 156 7.42 -33.31 -5.09
C LYS A 156 6.22 -34.04 -5.70
N MET A 157 6.21 -34.15 -7.02
CA MET A 157 5.27 -35.01 -7.70
C MET A 157 5.62 -36.43 -7.28
N ASP A 158 4.69 -37.07 -6.57
CA ASP A 158 4.77 -38.48 -6.18
C ASP A 158 5.03 -39.30 -7.44
N GLN A 159 6.12 -40.10 -7.41
CA GLN A 159 6.57 -40.93 -8.53
C GLN A 159 5.68 -42.18 -8.76
N THR A 160 4.47 -42.23 -8.17
CA THR A 160 3.57 -43.39 -8.27
C THR A 160 2.40 -43.23 -9.25
N ALA A 161 2.31 -42.12 -10.00
CA ALA A 161 1.32 -42.03 -11.07
C ALA A 161 1.92 -42.47 -12.40
N GLY A 162 1.65 -43.77 -12.72
CA GLY A 162 2.02 -44.36 -13.99
C GLY A 162 1.43 -43.61 -15.20
N GLU A 163 2.19 -43.63 -16.26
CA GLU A 163 1.82 -43.54 -17.70
C GLU A 163 0.60 -42.70 -18.06
N LEU A 164 0.67 -41.39 -17.87
CA LEU A 164 -0.10 -40.44 -18.67
C LEU A 164 0.89 -39.43 -19.26
N GLY A 165 0.96 -39.48 -20.60
CA GLY A 165 1.92 -38.86 -21.50
C GLY A 165 2.56 -37.57 -21.03
N SER A 166 3.86 -37.54 -21.16
CA SER A 166 4.74 -36.39 -20.99
C SER A 166 4.23 -35.15 -21.72
N MET A 167 3.44 -34.34 -21.04
CA MET A 167 3.17 -32.95 -21.41
C MET A 167 4.10 -31.97 -20.71
N ALA A 168 5.21 -32.45 -20.17
CA ALA A 168 6.32 -31.61 -19.80
C ALA A 168 7.07 -31.24 -21.09
N GLY A 169 6.61 -30.24 -21.79
CA GLY A 169 7.44 -29.57 -22.76
C GLY A 169 8.75 -29.10 -22.07
N PRO A 170 9.86 -28.94 -22.82
CA PRO A 170 11.12 -28.48 -22.25
C PRO A 170 10.83 -27.20 -21.44
N PRO A 171 11.60 -26.96 -20.33
CA PRO A 171 11.41 -25.77 -19.53
C PRO A 171 11.36 -24.59 -20.53
N ARG A 172 10.22 -23.88 -20.54
CA ARG A 172 10.06 -22.75 -21.43
C ARG A 172 11.22 -21.83 -21.12
N ARG A 173 12.20 -21.75 -22.03
CA ARG A 173 13.18 -20.67 -22.01
C ARG A 173 12.32 -19.43 -21.97
N PHE A 174 12.33 -18.72 -20.85
CA PHE A 174 11.72 -17.42 -20.76
C PHE A 174 12.37 -16.62 -21.88
N GLY A 175 11.59 -16.30 -22.92
CA GLY A 175 12.12 -15.80 -24.18
C GLY A 175 12.90 -14.50 -23.99
N ARG A 176 13.85 -14.26 -24.87
CA ARG A 176 14.52 -12.97 -25.01
C ARG A 176 13.47 -11.86 -24.93
N GLY A 177 13.62 -10.93 -23.97
CA GLY A 177 12.71 -9.79 -23.81
C GLY A 177 11.87 -9.77 -22.52
N LEU A 178 11.98 -10.77 -21.63
CA LEU A 178 11.25 -10.76 -20.34
C LEU A 178 11.93 -9.90 -19.27
N TYR A 179 13.20 -9.55 -19.43
CA TYR A 179 13.97 -8.78 -18.46
C TYR A 179 14.41 -7.45 -19.08
N ASN A 180 14.01 -6.36 -18.44
CA ASN A 180 14.48 -5.05 -18.83
C ASN A 180 15.91 -4.85 -18.30
N PRO A 181 16.90 -4.46 -19.14
CA PRO A 181 18.29 -4.24 -18.70
C PRO A 181 18.41 -3.14 -17.63
N LEU A 182 17.48 -2.19 -17.58
CA LEU A 182 17.43 -1.15 -16.55
C LEU A 182 16.96 -1.66 -15.18
N GLY A 183 16.55 -2.92 -15.08
CA GLY A 183 16.05 -3.50 -13.84
C GLY A 183 14.57 -3.84 -13.85
N LYS A 184 14.07 -4.33 -12.73
CA LYS A 184 12.67 -4.71 -12.54
C LYS A 184 11.82 -3.54 -12.05
N ASN A 185 10.51 -3.66 -12.20
CA ASN A 185 9.55 -2.76 -11.58
C ASN A 185 9.67 -2.82 -10.03
N PRO A 186 9.70 -1.68 -9.33
CA PRO A 186 9.67 -1.64 -7.86
C PRO A 186 8.45 -2.36 -7.28
N SER A 187 8.59 -2.81 -6.04
CA SER A 187 7.48 -3.37 -5.27
C SER A 187 6.55 -2.25 -4.78
N ASP A 188 5.28 -2.58 -4.56
CA ASP A 188 4.29 -1.75 -3.88
C ASP A 188 4.40 -1.83 -2.34
N THR A 189 5.48 -2.42 -1.83
CA THR A 189 5.84 -2.40 -0.40
C THR A 189 7.10 -1.58 -0.22
N TRP A 190 6.97 -0.43 0.44
CA TRP A 190 8.07 0.50 0.68
C TRP A 190 8.50 0.45 2.13
N SER A 191 9.78 0.30 2.38
CA SER A 191 10.33 0.18 3.73
C SER A 191 11.29 1.34 4.02
N TYR A 192 10.75 2.43 4.55
CA TYR A 192 11.49 3.63 4.90
C TYR A 192 11.23 4.03 6.36
N PRO A 193 12.27 4.42 7.11
CA PRO A 193 12.10 4.97 8.45
C PRO A 193 11.39 6.33 8.39
N THR A 194 10.61 6.65 9.43
CA THR A 194 10.14 8.02 9.61
C THR A 194 11.31 8.92 9.98
N GLN A 195 11.35 10.13 9.42
CA GLN A 195 12.37 11.13 9.71
C GLN A 195 11.80 12.21 10.61
N PRO A 196 12.51 12.64 11.66
CA PRO A 196 12.10 13.76 12.48
C PRO A 196 12.20 15.05 11.66
N PHE A 197 11.17 15.87 11.72
CA PHE A 197 11.17 17.18 11.09
C PHE A 197 11.28 18.26 12.17
N PRO A 198 12.29 19.14 12.12
CA PRO A 198 12.56 20.12 13.19
C PRO A 198 11.59 21.33 13.17
N GLY A 199 10.73 21.43 12.18
CA GLY A 199 9.75 22.51 12.05
C GLY A 199 8.48 22.30 12.87
N ALA A 200 7.54 23.24 12.75
CA ALA A 200 6.27 23.21 13.48
C ALA A 200 5.30 22.08 13.05
N HIS A 201 5.60 21.36 12.00
CA HIS A 201 4.79 20.26 11.47
C HIS A 201 5.45 18.91 11.79
N PHE A 202 4.82 18.09 12.64
CA PHE A 202 5.40 16.83 13.16
C PHE A 202 4.96 15.56 12.42
N ALA A 203 4.25 15.70 11.31
CA ALA A 203 3.77 14.58 10.49
C ALA A 203 4.16 14.79 9.02
N VAL A 204 5.45 14.80 8.73
CA VAL A 204 6.00 15.00 7.39
C VAL A 204 6.42 13.65 6.80
N MET A 205 6.18 13.46 5.50
CA MET A 205 6.73 12.31 4.78
C MET A 205 8.25 12.44 4.68
N PRO A 206 9.01 11.33 4.79
CA PRO A 206 10.45 11.34 4.56
C PRO A 206 10.77 11.79 3.13
N GLU A 207 11.87 12.51 2.94
CA GLU A 207 12.35 12.93 1.62
C GLU A 207 12.70 11.75 0.70
N SER A 208 12.89 10.55 1.29
CA SER A 208 13.19 9.30 0.58
C SER A 208 11.96 8.62 -0.03
N ILE A 209 10.77 9.12 0.21
CA ILE A 209 9.51 8.67 -0.40
C ILE A 209 9.06 9.67 -1.45
#